data_fb553ee72d9f73dae0c090db20decc6a
#
_entry.id   fb553ee72d9f73dae0c090db20decc6a
#
_cell.length_a   1.000
_cell.length_b   1.000
_cell.length_c   1.000
_cell.angle_alpha   90.00
_cell.angle_beta   90.00
_cell.angle_gamma   90.00
#
_symmetry.space_group_name_H-M   'P 1'
#
loop_
_entity.id
_entity.type
_entity.pdbx_description
1 polymer ?
#
loop_
_entity_poly.entity_id
_entity_poly.type
_entity_poly.pdbx_seq_one_letter_code
_entity_poly.pdbx_strand_id
1 'polypeptide(L)'
;VGPRSDKKWASGASEKLYKNLKHALEEDSVNLPRLECKYANARVLSCGGTGAQWLAQAPTCHLTQIPDDDMRTVIRFRLGKETFCADVCPHINADGVPCGKQCDREGRHLLSCPSGGGFFVGHDSVCATYCALAAGADGIPGAQAAWKPRVDAWPRSTRGAEADAGFFRLPGSRDTYVDAVCSYANPVTYRGCDSTAGTVAEWKARKKNAEHPVFDAQNHRRLHPFDFRALSFERHGYWAKETVGFTKKLAFARASVLGLDPAAEICRWYGIIS
;
A
#
# COMPACT_ATOMS: atom_id res chain seq x y z
N VAL A 1 27.20 -0.27 -22.26
CA VAL A 1 26.76 -1.15 -21.16
C VAL A 1 25.26 -0.90 -21.03
N GLY A 2 24.43 -1.86 -21.43
CA GLY A 2 23.00 -1.68 -21.57
C GLY A 2 22.24 -1.73 -20.23
N PRO A 3 21.02 -1.17 -20.13
CA PRO A 3 20.23 -1.06 -18.90
C PRO A 3 19.79 -2.39 -18.26
N ARG A 4 20.18 -3.54 -18.84
CA ARG A 4 19.87 -4.88 -18.31
C ARG A 4 20.75 -5.32 -17.12
N SER A 5 21.94 -4.75 -16.96
CA SER A 5 22.84 -5.15 -15.85
C SER A 5 22.39 -4.57 -14.52
N ASP A 6 21.84 -3.36 -14.51
CA ASP A 6 21.49 -2.63 -13.28
C ASP A 6 20.22 -3.19 -12.63
N LYS A 7 19.24 -3.66 -13.43
CA LYS A 7 18.02 -4.32 -12.92
C LYS A 7 18.32 -5.64 -12.20
N LYS A 8 19.26 -6.43 -12.69
CA LYS A 8 19.69 -7.68 -12.03
C LYS A 8 20.44 -7.40 -10.73
N TRP A 9 21.20 -6.32 -10.68
CA TRP A 9 21.96 -5.95 -9.49
C TRP A 9 21.04 -5.46 -8.36
N ALA A 10 20.12 -4.56 -8.64
CA ALA A 10 19.15 -4.03 -7.66
C ALA A 10 18.22 -5.13 -7.11
N SER A 11 17.70 -6.02 -7.96
CA SER A 11 16.87 -7.13 -7.50
C SER A 11 17.64 -8.14 -6.66
N GLY A 12 18.89 -8.45 -7.04
CA GLY A 12 19.76 -9.35 -6.28
C GLY A 12 20.19 -8.77 -4.93
N ALA A 13 20.48 -7.47 -4.88
CA ALA A 13 20.81 -6.77 -3.63
C ALA A 13 19.63 -6.71 -2.66
N SER A 14 18.42 -6.39 -3.14
CA SER A 14 17.21 -6.41 -2.34
C SER A 14 16.86 -7.81 -1.81
N GLU A 15 16.99 -8.82 -2.64
CA GLU A 15 16.74 -10.21 -2.23
C GLU A 15 17.77 -10.70 -1.19
N LYS A 16 19.05 -10.35 -1.38
CA LYS A 16 20.12 -10.68 -0.43
C LYS A 16 19.90 -9.95 0.90
N LEU A 17 19.54 -8.66 0.86
CA LEU A 17 19.23 -7.89 2.07
C LEU A 17 18.04 -8.50 2.81
N TYR A 18 16.98 -8.89 2.09
CA TYR A 18 15.82 -9.54 2.67
C TYR A 18 16.19 -10.90 3.32
N LYS A 19 16.99 -11.73 2.65
CA LYS A 19 17.47 -13.00 3.20
C LYS A 19 18.34 -12.80 4.45
N ASN A 20 19.25 -11.82 4.43
CA ASN A 20 20.08 -11.48 5.59
C ASN A 20 19.24 -10.96 6.76
N LEU A 21 18.23 -10.13 6.48
CA LEU A 21 17.32 -9.61 7.50
C LEU A 21 16.50 -10.74 8.13
N LYS A 22 16.02 -11.67 7.30
CA LYS A 22 15.29 -12.86 7.77
C LYS A 22 16.18 -13.73 8.65
N HIS A 23 17.42 -14.02 8.21
CA HIS A 23 18.40 -14.81 8.97
C HIS A 23 18.75 -14.15 10.31
N ALA A 24 19.04 -12.85 10.32
CA ALA A 24 19.32 -12.10 11.55
C ALA A 24 18.16 -12.15 12.53
N LEU A 25 16.92 -12.13 12.05
CA LEU A 25 15.74 -12.26 12.90
C LEU A 25 15.51 -13.69 13.41
N GLU A 26 15.86 -14.68 12.63
CA GLU A 26 15.84 -16.08 13.07
C GLU A 26 16.87 -16.31 14.20
N GLU A 27 18.06 -15.72 14.10
CA GLU A 27 19.08 -15.76 15.16
C GLU A 27 18.66 -14.98 16.42
N ASP A 28 18.12 -13.76 16.27
CA ASP A 28 17.62 -12.94 17.39
C ASP A 28 16.37 -13.57 18.04
N SER A 29 15.59 -14.38 17.30
CA SER A 29 14.35 -14.98 17.79
C SER A 29 14.53 -15.96 18.95
N VAL A 30 15.74 -16.51 19.11
CA VAL A 30 16.07 -17.43 20.20
C VAL A 30 15.93 -16.74 21.59
N ASN A 31 16.08 -15.42 21.64
CA ASN A 31 16.09 -14.64 22.87
C ASN A 31 14.85 -13.74 23.05
N LEU A 32 13.94 -13.67 22.05
CA LEU A 32 12.76 -12.83 22.14
C LEU A 32 11.55 -13.59 22.69
N PRO A 33 10.66 -12.93 23.44
CA PRO A 33 9.37 -13.52 23.77
C PRO A 33 8.62 -13.96 22.52
N ARG A 34 7.92 -15.10 22.57
CA ARG A 34 7.22 -15.70 21.41
C ARG A 34 6.33 -14.74 20.65
N LEU A 35 5.71 -13.78 21.33
CA LEU A 35 4.85 -12.78 20.71
C LEU A 35 5.67 -11.76 19.90
N GLU A 36 6.80 -11.32 20.42
CA GLU A 36 7.69 -10.37 19.73
C GLU A 36 8.32 -11.01 18.48
N CYS A 37 8.66 -12.30 18.54
CA CYS A 37 9.07 -13.06 17.35
C CYS A 37 8.00 -13.03 16.26
N LYS A 38 6.73 -13.20 16.62
CA LYS A 38 5.61 -13.15 15.66
C LYS A 38 5.48 -11.76 15.03
N TYR A 39 5.61 -10.68 15.79
CA TYR A 39 5.60 -9.32 15.26
C TYR A 39 6.79 -9.06 14.33
N ALA A 40 7.99 -9.51 14.71
CA ALA A 40 9.18 -9.37 13.89
C ALA A 40 9.03 -10.12 12.55
N ASN A 41 8.56 -11.36 12.58
CA ASN A 41 8.31 -12.15 11.38
C ASN A 41 7.23 -11.50 10.48
N ALA A 42 6.10 -11.08 11.04
CA ALA A 42 5.04 -10.41 10.29
C ALA A 42 5.56 -9.14 9.60
N ARG A 43 6.38 -8.34 10.30
CA ARG A 43 7.01 -7.14 9.73
C ARG A 43 7.92 -7.49 8.55
N VAL A 44 8.83 -8.45 8.72
CA VAL A 44 9.78 -8.83 7.65
C VAL A 44 9.06 -9.35 6.42
N LEU A 45 8.06 -10.21 6.60
CA LEU A 45 7.25 -10.73 5.51
C LEU A 45 6.48 -9.60 4.80
N SER A 46 6.00 -8.61 5.56
CA SER A 46 5.31 -7.44 5.04
C SER A 46 6.26 -6.43 4.34
N CYS A 47 7.55 -6.46 4.64
CA CYS A 47 8.55 -5.61 3.97
C CYS A 47 8.92 -6.07 2.57
N GLY A 48 8.52 -7.26 2.16
CA GLY A 48 8.87 -7.85 0.87
C GLY A 48 7.98 -7.38 -0.29
N GLY A 49 8.28 -7.90 -1.47
CA GLY A 49 7.45 -7.72 -2.66
C GLY A 49 7.52 -6.33 -3.31
N THR A 50 6.44 -5.96 -3.98
CA THR A 50 6.35 -4.76 -4.81
C THR A 50 6.57 -3.47 -4.02
N GLY A 51 6.09 -3.40 -2.78
CA GLY A 51 6.25 -2.22 -1.93
C GLY A 51 7.67 -1.97 -1.42
N ALA A 52 8.64 -2.81 -1.78
CA ALA A 52 10.07 -2.57 -1.56
C ALA A 52 10.77 -1.95 -2.78
N GLN A 53 10.08 -1.78 -3.90
CA GLN A 53 10.67 -1.32 -5.18
C GLN A 53 11.24 0.10 -5.09
N TRP A 54 10.70 0.97 -4.21
CA TRP A 54 11.23 2.31 -3.98
C TRP A 54 12.70 2.31 -3.51
N LEU A 55 13.14 1.27 -2.80
CA LEU A 55 14.55 1.12 -2.38
C LEU A 55 15.51 0.93 -3.56
N ALA A 56 15.00 0.43 -4.68
CA ALA A 56 15.77 0.20 -5.90
C ALA A 56 15.53 1.29 -6.97
N GLN A 57 14.64 2.25 -6.68
CA GLN A 57 14.32 3.32 -7.60
C GLN A 57 15.36 4.45 -7.50
N ALA A 58 15.98 4.79 -8.62
CA ALA A 58 16.84 5.97 -8.67
C ALA A 58 16.01 7.24 -8.44
N PRO A 59 16.46 8.21 -7.64
CA PRO A 59 15.76 9.46 -7.38
C PRO A 59 15.87 10.42 -8.58
N THR A 60 15.19 10.06 -9.68
CA THR A 60 15.26 10.77 -10.96
C THR A 60 14.34 11.97 -11.08
N CYS A 61 13.38 12.11 -10.17
CA CYS A 61 12.46 13.24 -10.10
C CYS A 61 12.05 13.53 -8.66
N HIS A 62 11.44 14.68 -8.42
CA HIS A 62 11.03 15.12 -7.07
C HIS A 62 10.09 14.10 -6.37
N LEU A 63 9.28 13.36 -7.12
CA LEU A 63 8.37 12.34 -6.56
C LEU A 63 9.11 11.07 -6.08
N THR A 64 10.34 10.87 -6.51
CA THR A 64 11.17 9.72 -6.11
C THR A 64 12.32 10.13 -5.18
N GLN A 65 12.44 11.42 -4.86
CA GLN A 65 13.39 11.95 -3.90
C GLN A 65 12.78 11.95 -2.51
N ILE A 66 13.33 11.15 -1.61
CA ILE A 66 12.89 11.09 -0.21
C ILE A 66 13.92 11.86 0.62
N PRO A 67 13.51 12.86 1.42
CA PRO A 67 14.41 13.55 2.35
C PRO A 67 15.14 12.55 3.27
N ASP A 68 16.38 12.86 3.64
CA ASP A 68 17.22 11.96 4.43
C ASP A 68 16.60 11.54 5.76
N ASP A 69 15.91 12.43 6.45
CA ASP A 69 15.26 12.14 7.73
C ASP A 69 14.04 11.24 7.56
N ASP A 70 13.27 11.46 6.49
CA ASP A 70 12.15 10.57 6.13
C ASP A 70 12.67 9.19 5.74
N MET A 71 13.75 9.13 4.94
CA MET A 71 14.41 7.89 4.55
C MET A 71 14.89 7.11 5.78
N ARG A 72 15.56 7.78 6.73
CA ARG A 72 16.01 7.17 7.99
C ARG A 72 14.83 6.63 8.79
N THR A 73 13.77 7.42 8.91
CA THR A 73 12.54 7.05 9.63
C THR A 73 11.90 5.80 9.04
N VAL A 74 11.70 5.78 7.72
CA VAL A 74 11.09 4.63 7.02
C VAL A 74 11.96 3.38 7.13
N ILE A 75 13.30 3.51 6.98
CA ILE A 75 14.21 2.38 7.15
C ILE A 75 14.16 1.85 8.59
N ARG A 76 14.22 2.73 9.61
CA ARG A 76 14.12 2.32 11.02
C ARG A 76 12.81 1.59 11.29
N PHE A 77 11.69 2.12 10.79
CA PHE A 77 10.37 1.49 10.93
C PHE A 77 10.36 0.08 10.29
N ARG A 78 10.86 -0.08 9.08
CA ARG A 78 10.93 -1.39 8.40
C ARG A 78 11.87 -2.38 9.11
N LEU A 79 12.95 -1.89 9.70
CA LEU A 79 13.88 -2.69 10.50
C LEU A 79 13.36 -2.98 11.93
N GLY A 80 12.22 -2.41 12.34
CA GLY A 80 11.69 -2.52 13.70
C GLY A 80 12.59 -1.85 14.74
N LYS A 81 13.29 -0.82 14.33
CA LYS A 81 14.07 0.01 15.24
C LYS A 81 13.18 1.10 15.81
N GLU A 82 13.56 1.61 16.97
CA GLU A 82 12.86 2.72 17.60
C GLU A 82 12.73 3.90 16.62
N THR A 83 11.50 4.25 16.31
CA THR A 83 11.17 5.27 15.30
C THR A 83 10.51 6.49 15.94
N PHE A 84 9.86 6.32 17.10
CA PHE A 84 9.09 7.35 17.79
C PHE A 84 9.53 7.45 19.26
N CYS A 85 9.66 8.67 19.74
CA CYS A 85 10.12 8.98 21.10
C CYS A 85 8.97 9.25 22.08
N ALA A 86 7.71 9.16 21.66
CA ALA A 86 6.58 9.46 22.54
C ALA A 86 6.18 8.24 23.36
N ASP A 87 6.21 8.35 24.68
CA ASP A 87 5.75 7.28 25.59
C ASP A 87 4.23 7.11 25.53
N VAL A 88 3.51 8.21 25.30
CA VAL A 88 2.05 8.26 25.25
C VAL A 88 1.60 8.83 23.90
N CYS A 89 0.55 8.26 23.34
CA CYS A 89 -0.02 8.70 22.07
C CYS A 89 -0.52 10.14 22.15
N PRO A 90 0.04 11.07 21.36
CA PRO A 90 -0.35 12.47 21.36
C PRO A 90 -1.64 12.75 20.60
N HIS A 91 -2.20 11.75 19.93
CA HIS A 91 -3.38 11.94 19.08
C HIS A 91 -4.61 12.33 19.91
N ILE A 92 -5.35 13.28 19.39
CA ILE A 92 -6.58 13.81 19.97
C ILE A 92 -7.73 13.46 19.02
N ASN A 93 -8.86 12.98 19.56
CA ASN A 93 -10.04 12.69 18.76
C ASN A 93 -10.82 13.97 18.37
N ALA A 94 -11.89 13.83 17.61
CA ALA A 94 -12.73 14.95 17.18
C ALA A 94 -13.39 15.73 18.36
N ASP A 95 -13.55 15.07 19.51
CA ASP A 95 -14.14 15.66 20.71
C ASP A 95 -13.10 16.34 21.61
N GLY A 96 -11.84 16.43 21.18
CA GLY A 96 -10.74 17.02 21.94
C GLY A 96 -10.14 16.10 23.01
N VAL A 97 -10.51 14.81 23.05
CA VAL A 97 -10.04 13.84 24.05
C VAL A 97 -8.75 13.18 23.56
N PRO A 98 -7.64 13.25 24.34
CA PRO A 98 -6.40 12.55 23.99
C PRO A 98 -6.57 11.03 24.01
N CYS A 99 -5.88 10.33 23.12
CA CYS A 99 -5.88 8.87 23.09
C CYS A 99 -5.30 8.27 24.38
N GLY A 100 -4.21 8.83 24.89
CA GLY A 100 -3.59 8.44 26.17
C GLY A 100 -3.02 7.02 26.25
N LYS A 101 -3.07 6.23 25.16
CA LYS A 101 -2.49 4.88 25.14
C LYS A 101 -0.97 4.95 25.06
N GLN A 102 -0.31 3.99 25.71
CA GLN A 102 1.13 3.84 25.58
C GLN A 102 1.51 3.55 24.13
N CYS A 103 2.54 4.22 23.64
CA CYS A 103 3.15 3.97 22.36
C CYS A 103 4.21 2.87 22.48
N ASP A 104 4.20 1.98 21.51
CA ASP A 104 5.33 1.07 21.32
C ASP A 104 6.46 1.78 20.56
N ARG A 105 7.70 1.34 20.79
CA ARG A 105 8.89 1.95 20.18
C ARG A 105 8.91 1.89 18.65
N GLU A 106 8.20 0.93 18.07
CA GLU A 106 8.08 0.75 16.63
C GLU A 106 6.97 1.62 16.01
N GLY A 107 6.16 2.30 16.82
CA GLY A 107 5.08 3.17 16.37
C GLY A 107 3.83 2.44 15.85
N ARG A 108 3.65 1.17 16.20
CA ARG A 108 2.48 0.36 15.78
C ARG A 108 1.17 1.04 16.16
N HIS A 109 1.09 1.52 17.42
CA HIS A 109 -0.09 2.22 17.92
C HIS A 109 -0.31 3.54 17.16
N LEU A 110 0.71 4.36 16.99
CA LEU A 110 0.60 5.66 16.33
C LEU A 110 0.05 5.54 14.90
N LEU A 111 0.52 4.55 14.16
CA LEU A 111 0.07 4.28 12.79
C LEU A 111 -1.34 3.69 12.71
N SER A 112 -1.85 3.10 13.79
CA SER A 112 -3.17 2.47 13.83
C SER A 112 -4.13 3.14 14.81
N CYS A 113 -3.75 4.26 15.41
CA CYS A 113 -4.55 4.97 16.40
C CYS A 113 -5.86 5.48 15.78
N PRO A 114 -7.01 5.07 16.31
CA PRO A 114 -8.30 5.54 15.78
C PRO A 114 -8.60 7.01 16.15
N SER A 115 -7.97 7.54 17.20
CA SER A 115 -8.16 8.91 17.64
C SER A 115 -7.36 9.93 16.81
N GLY A 116 -6.32 9.47 16.11
CA GLY A 116 -5.47 10.35 15.31
C GLY A 116 -5.68 10.17 13.82
N GLY A 117 -5.45 11.23 13.07
CA GLY A 117 -5.53 11.21 11.62
C GLY A 117 -4.53 10.28 10.93
N GLY A 118 -3.54 9.70 11.63
CA GLY A 118 -2.48 8.89 11.02
C GLY A 118 -2.99 7.67 10.23
N PHE A 119 -4.10 7.06 10.68
CA PHE A 119 -4.75 6.00 9.91
C PHE A 119 -5.31 6.52 8.59
N PHE A 120 -6.02 7.66 8.64
CA PHE A 120 -6.64 8.27 7.47
C PHE A 120 -5.61 8.95 6.57
N VAL A 121 -4.58 9.59 7.13
CA VAL A 121 -3.52 10.26 6.35
C VAL A 121 -2.83 9.28 5.39
N GLY A 122 -2.43 8.10 5.87
CA GLY A 122 -1.79 7.10 5.00
C GLY A 122 -2.73 6.58 3.91
N HIS A 123 -4.01 6.36 4.26
CA HIS A 123 -5.05 5.96 3.31
C HIS A 123 -5.28 7.05 2.25
N ASP A 124 -5.50 8.28 2.69
CA ASP A 124 -5.80 9.41 1.82
C ASP A 124 -4.62 9.77 0.92
N SER A 125 -3.38 9.66 1.42
CA SER A 125 -2.16 9.88 0.63
C SER A 125 -2.03 8.88 -0.52
N VAL A 126 -2.32 7.60 -0.28
CA VAL A 126 -2.31 6.58 -1.33
C VAL A 126 -3.33 6.91 -2.41
N CYS A 127 -4.57 7.23 -2.04
CA CYS A 127 -5.61 7.57 -3.00
C CYS A 127 -5.25 8.82 -3.81
N ALA A 128 -4.74 9.88 -3.14
CA ALA A 128 -4.27 11.10 -3.81
C ALA A 128 -3.15 10.81 -4.80
N THR A 129 -2.19 9.97 -4.43
CA THR A 129 -1.09 9.56 -5.30
C THR A 129 -1.60 8.84 -6.54
N TYR A 130 -2.53 7.89 -6.41
CA TYR A 130 -3.14 7.23 -7.56
C TYR A 130 -3.90 8.19 -8.46
N CYS A 131 -4.67 9.12 -7.89
CA CYS A 131 -5.38 10.15 -8.68
C CYS A 131 -4.40 11.05 -9.45
N ALA A 132 -3.32 11.50 -8.80
CA ALA A 132 -2.30 12.31 -9.42
C ALA A 132 -1.55 11.58 -10.55
N LEU A 133 -1.18 10.31 -10.32
CA LEU A 133 -0.51 9.49 -11.32
C LEU A 133 -1.41 9.13 -12.51
N ALA A 134 -2.72 8.98 -12.28
CA ALA A 134 -3.66 8.64 -13.34
C ALA A 134 -4.08 9.86 -14.18
N ALA A 135 -4.38 10.99 -13.54
CA ALA A 135 -5.02 12.14 -14.19
C ALA A 135 -4.37 13.50 -13.87
N GLY A 136 -3.21 13.52 -13.19
CA GLY A 136 -2.39 14.72 -13.00
C GLY A 136 -1.74 15.21 -14.29
N ALA A 137 -0.99 16.31 -14.22
CA ALA A 137 -0.31 16.94 -15.37
C ALA A 137 0.57 15.96 -16.15
N ASP A 138 1.27 15.05 -15.44
CA ASP A 138 2.10 13.98 -16.00
C ASP A 138 1.37 12.62 -16.03
N GLY A 139 0.04 12.61 -15.96
CA GLY A 139 -0.78 11.41 -15.90
C GLY A 139 -1.00 10.73 -17.25
N ILE A 140 -2.08 9.97 -17.32
CA ILE A 140 -2.53 9.29 -18.55
C ILE A 140 -3.33 10.29 -19.38
N PRO A 141 -2.91 10.68 -20.59
CA PRO A 141 -3.63 11.63 -21.43
C PRO A 141 -5.10 11.25 -21.62
N GLY A 142 -6.00 12.19 -21.36
CA GLY A 142 -7.45 12.01 -21.49
C GLY A 142 -8.12 11.24 -20.35
N ALA A 143 -7.36 10.65 -19.42
CA ALA A 143 -7.92 10.04 -18.23
C ALA A 143 -8.44 11.10 -17.26
N GLN A 144 -9.39 10.71 -16.43
CA GLN A 144 -9.94 11.51 -15.35
C GLN A 144 -9.89 10.71 -14.05
N ALA A 145 -9.66 11.39 -12.94
CA ALA A 145 -9.76 10.80 -11.61
C ALA A 145 -10.60 11.70 -10.70
N ALA A 146 -11.37 11.08 -9.82
CA ALA A 146 -12.15 11.76 -8.81
C ALA A 146 -11.82 11.22 -7.43
N TRP A 147 -11.68 12.11 -6.49
CA TRP A 147 -11.55 11.82 -5.06
C TRP A 147 -12.95 11.66 -4.47
N LYS A 148 -13.14 10.57 -3.71
CA LYS A 148 -14.42 10.24 -3.05
C LYS A 148 -15.65 10.40 -3.95
N PRO A 149 -15.65 9.80 -5.15
CA PRO A 149 -16.77 9.90 -6.05
C PRO A 149 -17.97 9.14 -5.50
N ARG A 150 -19.15 9.71 -5.66
CA ARG A 150 -20.39 9.03 -5.37
C ARG A 150 -20.68 7.92 -6.37
N VAL A 151 -21.10 6.76 -5.90
CA VAL A 151 -21.45 5.60 -6.72
C VAL A 151 -22.93 5.30 -6.54
N ASP A 152 -23.78 5.86 -7.41
CA ASP A 152 -25.24 5.77 -7.27
C ASP A 152 -25.79 4.33 -7.35
N ALA A 153 -25.03 3.43 -7.96
CA ALA A 153 -25.40 2.01 -8.05
C ALA A 153 -25.14 1.20 -6.76
N TRP A 154 -24.47 1.79 -5.77
CA TRP A 154 -24.26 1.11 -4.49
C TRP A 154 -25.42 1.35 -3.53
N PRO A 155 -25.77 0.33 -2.72
CA PRO A 155 -26.80 0.52 -1.71
C PRO A 155 -26.36 1.63 -0.74
N ARG A 156 -27.28 2.51 -0.40
CA ARG A 156 -27.04 3.56 0.60
C ARG A 156 -26.84 2.91 1.96
N SER A 157 -25.60 2.60 2.28
CA SER A 157 -25.20 2.23 3.63
C SER A 157 -25.12 3.48 4.51
N THR A 158 -25.00 3.31 5.82
CA THR A 158 -24.84 4.39 6.81
C THR A 158 -23.62 5.29 6.55
N ARG A 159 -22.71 4.90 5.65
CA ARG A 159 -21.52 5.67 5.24
C ARG A 159 -21.62 6.32 3.86
N GLY A 160 -22.80 6.25 3.23
CA GLY A 160 -22.98 6.74 1.87
C GLY A 160 -22.44 5.77 0.79
N ALA A 161 -22.81 6.03 -0.45
CA ALA A 161 -22.35 5.27 -1.61
C ALA A 161 -21.12 5.96 -2.22
N GLU A 162 -20.03 6.09 -1.44
CA GLU A 162 -18.80 6.74 -1.88
C GLU A 162 -17.67 5.71 -2.00
N ALA A 163 -16.95 5.76 -3.13
CA ALA A 163 -15.67 5.09 -3.28
C ALA A 163 -14.54 6.02 -2.83
N ASP A 164 -13.38 5.48 -2.48
CA ASP A 164 -12.24 6.32 -2.10
C ASP A 164 -11.65 7.07 -3.28
N ALA A 165 -11.63 6.46 -4.47
CA ALA A 165 -11.32 7.13 -5.72
C ALA A 165 -12.05 6.50 -6.91
N GLY A 166 -12.19 7.25 -8.00
CA GLY A 166 -12.71 6.79 -9.27
C GLY A 166 -11.78 7.17 -10.42
N PHE A 167 -11.65 6.28 -11.39
CA PHE A 167 -10.83 6.45 -12.58
C PHE A 167 -11.69 6.26 -13.81
N PHE A 168 -11.73 7.27 -14.66
CA PHE A 168 -12.63 7.36 -15.80
C PHE A 168 -11.84 7.57 -17.08
N ARG A 169 -12.40 7.12 -18.20
CA ARG A 169 -11.80 7.29 -19.53
C ARG A 169 -10.39 6.71 -19.66
N LEU A 170 -10.08 5.67 -18.86
CA LEU A 170 -8.81 4.96 -19.00
C LEU A 170 -8.77 4.23 -20.34
N PRO A 171 -7.68 4.33 -21.14
CA PRO A 171 -7.56 3.65 -22.42
C PRO A 171 -7.80 2.15 -22.30
N GLY A 172 -8.70 1.60 -23.13
CA GLY A 172 -9.02 0.17 -23.12
C GLY A 172 -9.65 -0.38 -21.83
N SER A 173 -10.20 0.48 -20.97
CA SER A 173 -10.76 0.09 -19.69
C SER A 173 -12.16 0.67 -19.48
N ARG A 174 -12.93 0.02 -18.62
CA ARG A 174 -14.14 0.61 -18.06
C ARG A 174 -13.79 1.59 -16.96
N ASP A 175 -14.74 2.47 -16.65
CA ASP A 175 -14.68 3.27 -15.43
C ASP A 175 -14.46 2.33 -14.24
N THR A 176 -13.54 2.70 -13.36
CA THR A 176 -13.11 1.86 -12.25
C THR A 176 -13.19 2.64 -10.95
N TYR A 177 -13.96 2.13 -10.01
CA TYR A 177 -13.96 2.64 -8.65
C TYR A 177 -13.02 1.82 -7.78
N VAL A 178 -12.38 2.47 -6.82
CA VAL A 178 -11.47 1.81 -5.89
C VAL A 178 -11.81 2.15 -4.45
N ASP A 179 -11.53 1.20 -3.57
CA ASP A 179 -11.57 1.36 -2.12
C ASP A 179 -10.21 0.91 -1.58
N ALA A 180 -9.49 1.84 -0.96
CA ALA A 180 -8.15 1.61 -0.45
C ALA A 180 -8.18 1.13 1.01
N VAL A 181 -7.24 0.31 1.38
CA VAL A 181 -7.05 -0.12 2.76
C VAL A 181 -5.57 -0.30 3.08
N CYS A 182 -5.11 0.46 4.08
CA CYS A 182 -3.76 0.35 4.62
C CYS A 182 -3.83 -0.35 5.99
N SER A 183 -3.27 -1.53 6.10
CA SER A 183 -3.38 -2.37 7.30
C SER A 183 -2.02 -2.68 7.92
N TYR A 184 -1.98 -2.78 9.23
CA TYR A 184 -0.84 -3.30 9.94
C TYR A 184 -0.93 -4.84 10.02
N ALA A 185 0.15 -5.55 9.67
CA ALA A 185 0.22 -7.01 9.76
C ALA A 185 0.40 -7.46 11.23
N ASN A 186 -0.69 -7.41 11.99
CA ASN A 186 -0.72 -7.74 13.42
C ASN A 186 -1.00 -9.23 13.63
N PRO A 187 -0.05 -10.03 14.15
CA PRO A 187 -0.21 -11.48 14.32
C PRO A 187 -1.23 -11.87 15.39
N VAL A 188 -1.60 -10.97 16.28
CA VAL A 188 -2.69 -11.20 17.25
C VAL A 188 -4.05 -11.11 16.56
N THR A 189 -4.20 -10.17 15.62
CA THR A 189 -5.46 -9.94 14.91
C THR A 189 -5.61 -10.81 13.67
N TYR A 190 -4.50 -11.03 12.93
CA TYR A 190 -4.52 -11.74 11.64
C TYR A 190 -3.67 -13.00 11.71
N ARG A 191 -4.33 -14.13 11.90
CA ARG A 191 -3.67 -15.44 11.97
C ARG A 191 -2.87 -15.72 10.69
N GLY A 192 -1.63 -16.13 10.84
CA GLY A 192 -0.76 -16.57 9.74
C GLY A 192 0.02 -15.44 9.06
N CYS A 193 -0.14 -14.16 9.44
CA CYS A 193 0.65 -13.08 8.86
C CYS A 193 2.12 -13.11 9.29
N ASP A 194 2.45 -13.86 10.34
CA ASP A 194 3.80 -14.14 10.82
C ASP A 194 4.47 -15.32 10.10
N SER A 195 3.77 -15.98 9.18
CA SER A 195 4.27 -17.14 8.42
C SER A 195 4.11 -16.99 6.90
N THR A 196 3.19 -16.16 6.44
CA THR A 196 2.90 -15.97 5.01
C THR A 196 2.83 -14.49 4.65
N ALA A 197 3.69 -14.07 3.70
CA ALA A 197 3.73 -12.69 3.22
C ALA A 197 2.39 -12.27 2.61
N GLY A 198 1.96 -11.04 2.92
CA GLY A 198 0.77 -10.44 2.33
C GLY A 198 -0.56 -11.00 2.82
N THR A 199 -0.57 -11.82 3.86
CA THR A 199 -1.80 -12.43 4.40
C THR A 199 -2.88 -11.38 4.69
N VAL A 200 -2.51 -10.25 5.28
CA VAL A 200 -3.45 -9.19 5.65
C VAL A 200 -3.93 -8.42 4.43
N ALA A 201 -3.03 -8.04 3.55
CA ALA A 201 -3.39 -7.33 2.32
C ALA A 201 -4.34 -8.16 1.45
N GLU A 202 -4.03 -9.43 1.23
CA GLU A 202 -4.88 -10.34 0.43
C GLU A 202 -6.25 -10.59 1.09
N TRP A 203 -6.28 -10.73 2.42
CA TRP A 203 -7.54 -10.88 3.14
C TRP A 203 -8.41 -9.63 3.05
N LYS A 204 -7.83 -8.44 3.22
CA LYS A 204 -8.53 -7.17 3.11
C LYS A 204 -9.06 -6.93 1.70
N ALA A 205 -8.26 -7.23 0.67
CA ALA A 205 -8.70 -7.12 -0.72
C ALA A 205 -9.93 -8.02 -0.99
N ARG A 206 -9.86 -9.29 -0.59
CA ARG A 206 -11.02 -10.21 -0.73
C ARG A 206 -12.26 -9.70 -0.01
N LYS A 207 -12.10 -9.18 1.23
CA LYS A 207 -13.21 -8.63 2.01
C LYS A 207 -13.88 -7.45 1.29
N LYS A 208 -13.08 -6.49 0.81
CA LYS A 208 -13.58 -5.31 0.08
C LYS A 208 -14.28 -5.70 -1.23
N ASN A 209 -13.73 -6.63 -1.98
CA ASN A 209 -14.35 -7.13 -3.22
C ASN A 209 -15.68 -7.86 -2.95
N ALA A 210 -15.80 -8.53 -1.80
CA ALA A 210 -17.06 -9.16 -1.39
C ALA A 210 -18.12 -8.13 -0.94
N GLU A 211 -17.70 -6.99 -0.38
CA GLU A 211 -18.59 -5.88 -0.02
C GLU A 211 -19.13 -5.15 -1.26
N HIS A 212 -18.38 -5.16 -2.37
CA HIS A 212 -18.72 -4.45 -3.62
C HIS A 212 -18.64 -5.39 -4.85
N PRO A 213 -19.52 -6.38 -4.95
CA PRO A 213 -19.46 -7.36 -6.03
C PRO A 213 -19.79 -6.72 -7.37
N VAL A 214 -18.93 -6.94 -8.37
CA VAL A 214 -19.14 -6.50 -9.77
C VAL A 214 -19.97 -7.52 -10.56
N PHE A 215 -19.90 -8.80 -10.12
CA PHE A 215 -20.61 -9.90 -10.75
C PHE A 215 -21.54 -10.59 -9.76
N ASP A 216 -22.67 -11.05 -10.24
CA ASP A 216 -23.54 -11.93 -9.50
C ASP A 216 -22.83 -13.26 -9.23
N ALA A 217 -22.86 -13.73 -7.97
CA ALA A 217 -22.15 -14.92 -7.54
C ALA A 217 -22.73 -16.22 -8.14
N GLN A 218 -24.01 -16.23 -8.51
CA GLN A 218 -24.72 -17.41 -8.96
C GLN A 218 -24.63 -17.64 -10.46
N ASN A 219 -24.78 -16.58 -11.25
CA ASN A 219 -24.88 -16.68 -12.72
C ASN A 219 -23.76 -15.94 -13.46
N HIS A 220 -22.77 -15.37 -12.76
CA HIS A 220 -21.67 -14.59 -13.31
C HIS A 220 -22.10 -13.39 -14.18
N ARG A 221 -23.36 -12.98 -14.05
CA ARG A 221 -23.85 -11.79 -14.75
C ARG A 221 -23.23 -10.55 -14.14
N ARG A 222 -22.79 -9.63 -15.00
CA ARG A 222 -22.29 -8.34 -14.54
C ARG A 222 -23.42 -7.50 -13.92
N LEU A 223 -23.19 -7.04 -12.69
CA LEU A 223 -24.14 -6.24 -11.93
C LEU A 223 -24.04 -4.73 -12.26
N HIS A 224 -22.83 -4.26 -12.61
CA HIS A 224 -22.54 -2.84 -12.80
C HIS A 224 -21.79 -2.58 -14.11
N PRO A 225 -21.99 -1.42 -14.77
CA PRO A 225 -21.26 -1.05 -15.99
C PRO A 225 -19.78 -0.70 -15.75
N PHE A 226 -19.40 -0.50 -14.48
CA PHE A 226 -18.04 -0.18 -14.05
C PHE A 226 -17.32 -1.39 -13.43
N ASP A 227 -16.03 -1.24 -13.20
CA ASP A 227 -15.19 -2.17 -12.44
C ASP A 227 -14.99 -1.63 -11.02
N PHE A 228 -14.81 -2.55 -10.06
CA PHE A 228 -14.38 -2.22 -8.71
C PHE A 228 -13.05 -2.90 -8.43
N ARG A 229 -12.17 -2.25 -7.68
CA ARG A 229 -10.87 -2.77 -7.25
C ARG A 229 -10.56 -2.40 -5.81
N ALA A 230 -10.17 -3.38 -5.02
CA ALA A 230 -9.63 -3.15 -3.70
C ALA A 230 -8.13 -2.85 -3.78
N LEU A 231 -7.72 -1.65 -3.37
CA LEU A 231 -6.31 -1.30 -3.24
C LEU A 231 -5.87 -1.59 -1.81
N SER A 232 -5.24 -2.74 -1.59
CA SER A 232 -4.89 -3.20 -0.26
C SER A 232 -3.38 -3.28 -0.05
N PHE A 233 -2.93 -2.65 1.03
CA PHE A 233 -1.53 -2.49 1.40
C PHE A 233 -1.30 -2.90 2.84
N GLU A 234 -0.17 -3.53 3.12
CA GLU A 234 0.37 -3.64 4.48
C GLU A 234 1.34 -2.47 4.73
N ARG A 235 1.29 -1.89 5.92
CA ARG A 235 2.05 -0.67 6.25
C ARG A 235 3.57 -0.79 6.14
N HIS A 236 4.11 -1.99 6.15
CA HIS A 236 5.53 -2.23 5.90
C HIS A 236 5.86 -2.39 4.41
N GLY A 237 4.86 -2.31 3.53
CA GLY A 237 5.05 -2.19 2.09
C GLY A 237 4.59 -3.38 1.25
N TYR A 238 3.97 -4.43 1.80
CA TYR A 238 3.40 -5.49 0.97
C TYR A 238 2.09 -5.02 0.32
N TRP A 239 1.93 -5.29 -0.96
CA TRP A 239 0.74 -4.96 -1.75
C TRP A 239 0.00 -6.23 -2.15
N ALA A 240 -1.32 -6.23 -2.03
CA ALA A 240 -2.13 -7.33 -2.56
C ALA A 240 -1.92 -7.49 -4.07
N LYS A 241 -2.06 -8.71 -4.58
CA LYS A 241 -1.88 -9.02 -6.01
C LYS A 241 -2.79 -8.18 -6.91
N GLU A 242 -4.01 -7.91 -6.47
CA GLU A 242 -4.95 -7.06 -7.19
C GLU A 242 -4.45 -5.62 -7.29
N THR A 243 -3.92 -5.07 -6.19
CA THR A 243 -3.29 -3.74 -6.17
C THR A 243 -2.13 -3.66 -7.17
N VAL A 244 -1.24 -4.66 -7.13
CA VAL A 244 -0.13 -4.78 -8.09
C VAL A 244 -0.62 -4.82 -9.52
N GLY A 245 -1.66 -5.63 -9.79
CA GLY A 245 -2.25 -5.77 -11.11
C GLY A 245 -2.88 -4.46 -11.63
N PHE A 246 -3.60 -3.76 -10.77
CA PHE A 246 -4.21 -2.48 -11.12
C PHE A 246 -3.16 -1.39 -11.38
N THR A 247 -2.14 -1.28 -10.54
CA THR A 247 -1.02 -0.35 -10.74
C THR A 247 -0.30 -0.60 -12.07
N LYS A 248 -0.01 -1.87 -12.39
CA LYS A 248 0.57 -2.24 -13.70
C LYS A 248 -0.31 -1.81 -14.85
N LYS A 249 -1.63 -2.01 -14.74
CA LYS A 249 -2.59 -1.64 -15.79
C LYS A 249 -2.56 -0.13 -16.05
N LEU A 250 -2.55 0.71 -15.00
CA LEU A 250 -2.47 2.16 -15.14
C LEU A 250 -1.13 2.61 -15.75
N ALA A 251 -0.02 2.08 -15.24
CA ALA A 251 1.31 2.39 -15.76
C ALA A 251 1.47 1.98 -17.22
N PHE A 252 0.95 0.80 -17.59
CA PHE A 252 0.94 0.32 -18.98
C PHE A 252 0.09 1.20 -19.89
N ALA A 253 -1.10 1.63 -19.44
CA ALA A 253 -1.96 2.53 -20.19
C ALA A 253 -1.24 3.85 -20.50
N ARG A 254 -0.55 4.44 -19.50
CA ARG A 254 0.25 5.65 -19.68
C ARG A 254 1.39 5.41 -20.68
N ALA A 255 2.16 4.35 -20.50
CA ALA A 255 3.27 4.01 -21.38
C ALA A 255 2.81 3.85 -22.84
N SER A 256 1.68 3.16 -23.05
CA SER A 256 1.11 2.92 -24.38
C SER A 256 0.69 4.21 -25.08
N VAL A 257 0.07 5.15 -24.36
CA VAL A 257 -0.38 6.43 -24.96
C VAL A 257 0.80 7.36 -25.23
N LEU A 258 1.82 7.35 -24.39
CA LEU A 258 2.98 8.27 -24.49
C LEU A 258 4.17 7.66 -25.26
N GLY A 259 4.08 6.41 -25.73
CA GLY A 259 5.20 5.74 -26.40
C GLY A 259 6.39 5.45 -25.48
N LEU A 260 6.15 5.25 -24.16
CA LEU A 260 7.20 5.00 -23.17
C LEU A 260 7.49 3.49 -23.04
N ASP A 261 8.67 3.14 -22.46
CA ASP A 261 8.94 1.75 -22.08
C ASP A 261 8.02 1.31 -20.92
N PRO A 262 7.13 0.32 -21.13
CA PRO A 262 6.19 -0.12 -20.11
C PRO A 262 6.87 -0.62 -18.84
N ALA A 263 8.04 -1.26 -18.95
CA ALA A 263 8.74 -1.79 -17.80
C ALA A 263 9.33 -0.67 -16.93
N ALA A 264 9.87 0.37 -17.56
CA ALA A 264 10.37 1.55 -16.86
C ALA A 264 9.21 2.31 -16.16
N GLU A 265 8.08 2.45 -16.84
CA GLU A 265 6.92 3.15 -16.28
C GLU A 265 6.30 2.37 -15.09
N ILE A 266 6.19 1.06 -15.18
CA ILE A 266 5.75 0.23 -14.05
C ILE A 266 6.69 0.41 -12.85
N CYS A 267 8.00 0.39 -13.06
CA CYS A 267 8.98 0.62 -11.99
C CYS A 267 8.83 2.02 -11.38
N ARG A 268 8.63 3.05 -12.22
CA ARG A 268 8.39 4.43 -11.78
C ARG A 268 7.16 4.52 -10.88
N TRP A 269 6.02 3.95 -11.28
CA TRP A 269 4.79 3.96 -10.47
C TRP A 269 4.97 3.24 -9.14
N TYR A 270 5.63 2.09 -9.16
CA TYR A 270 5.93 1.38 -7.92
C TYR A 270 6.80 2.21 -6.97
N GLY A 271 7.82 2.90 -7.50
CA GLY A 271 8.68 3.76 -6.69
C GLY A 271 7.96 4.95 -6.07
N ILE A 272 6.97 5.53 -6.76
CA ILE A 272 6.20 6.69 -6.26
C ILE A 272 5.16 6.29 -5.22
N ILE A 273 4.47 5.15 -5.41
CA ILE A 273 3.37 4.71 -4.53
C ILE A 273 3.90 4.03 -3.26
N SER A 274 5.08 3.40 -3.33
CA SER A 274 5.69 2.68 -2.19
C SER A 274 6.20 3.59 -1.11
#